data_3285748a5c953ef9cf3e7693f9332c1c
#
_entry.id   3285748a5c953ef9cf3e7693f9332c1c
#
_cell.length_a   1.000
_cell.length_b   1.000
_cell.length_c   1.000
_cell.angle_alpha   90.00
_cell.angle_beta   90.00
_cell.angle_gamma   90.00
#
_symmetry.space_group_name_H-M   'P 1'
#
loop_
_entity.id
_entity.type
_entity.pdbx_description
1 polymer ?
#
loop_
_entity_poly.entity_id
_entity_poly.type
_entity_poly.pdbx_seq_one_letter_code
_entity_poly.pdbx_strand_id
1 'polypeptide(L)'
;NTYAESTTDENEYENGIREGVKATLPLNLPALYKKYGYGIIRNTPFGNSLTLDMAKAAIDGEQLGADDETDLLAVSCSSTDYIGHQVGTHAIETEDTYLRLDKAIADFLSYLDTKVGKGNYLVFLSADHGAMNNARFLQDRRIPAGSWDAKAVAKKLNQVLSQEYPDAGDIVKTVMNY
;
A
#
# COMPACT_ATOMS: atom_id res chain seq x y z
N ASN A 1 18.74 8.09 -14.63
CA ASN A 1 17.53 8.52 -13.94
C ASN A 1 17.03 7.37 -13.10
N THR A 2 16.90 7.56 -11.78
CA THR A 2 16.48 6.50 -10.86
C THR A 2 14.97 6.28 -10.93
N TYR A 3 14.23 7.36 -11.21
CA TYR A 3 12.76 7.35 -11.28
C TYR A 3 12.34 7.64 -12.72
N ALA A 4 12.37 6.60 -13.55
CA ALA A 4 12.15 6.73 -14.99
C ALA A 4 10.68 6.55 -15.38
N GLU A 5 9.91 5.83 -14.56
CA GLU A 5 8.54 5.41 -14.86
C GLU A 5 7.48 6.27 -14.15
N SER A 6 7.90 7.08 -13.17
CA SER A 6 6.98 7.94 -12.41
C SER A 6 6.63 9.25 -13.13
N THR A 7 5.57 9.87 -12.67
CA THR A 7 5.24 11.27 -12.95
C THR A 7 6.19 12.20 -12.20
N THR A 8 6.07 13.51 -12.44
CA THR A 8 6.79 14.50 -11.63
C THR A 8 6.33 14.45 -10.18
N ASP A 9 7.25 14.73 -9.25
CA ASP A 9 7.07 14.62 -7.80
C ASP A 9 5.90 15.48 -7.23
N GLU A 10 5.51 16.54 -7.86
CA GLU A 10 4.34 17.31 -7.47
C GLU A 10 3.39 17.39 -8.68
N ASN A 11 2.26 16.68 -8.60
CA ASN A 11 1.26 16.69 -9.65
C ASN A 11 -0.18 16.61 -9.08
N GLU A 12 -1.16 16.82 -9.94
CA GLU A 12 -2.57 16.90 -9.57
C GLU A 12 -3.28 15.54 -9.46
N TYR A 13 -2.57 14.45 -9.73
CA TYR A 13 -3.12 13.09 -9.64
C TYR A 13 -2.89 12.47 -8.27
N GLU A 14 -2.03 13.06 -7.45
CA GLU A 14 -1.63 12.56 -6.15
C GLU A 14 -2.49 13.14 -5.02
N ASN A 15 -2.88 12.27 -4.10
CA ASN A 15 -3.32 12.72 -2.80
C ASN A 15 -2.10 12.92 -1.89
N GLY A 16 -2.26 13.63 -0.78
CA GLY A 16 -1.19 13.72 0.22
C GLY A 16 -1.00 12.39 0.94
N ILE A 17 0.18 12.16 1.47
CA ILE A 17 0.50 10.99 2.32
C ILE A 17 -0.49 10.87 3.49
N ARG A 18 -0.98 11.99 3.94
CA ARG A 18 -2.09 12.16 4.89
C ARG A 18 -2.78 13.47 4.62
N GLU A 19 -3.99 13.64 5.16
CA GLU A 19 -4.73 14.89 5.06
C GLU A 19 -3.86 16.08 5.46
N GLY A 20 -3.70 17.03 4.54
CA GLY A 20 -2.87 18.23 4.72
C GLY A 20 -1.35 18.02 4.65
N VAL A 21 -0.88 16.84 4.23
CA VAL A 21 0.55 16.56 4.00
C VAL A 21 0.75 16.17 2.54
N LYS A 22 1.44 17.04 1.79
CA LYS A 22 1.80 16.72 0.41
C LYS A 22 2.72 15.50 0.34
N ALA A 23 2.57 14.74 -0.73
CA ALA A 23 3.42 13.61 -1.05
C ALA A 23 4.60 14.08 -1.91
N THR A 24 5.53 14.82 -1.34
CA THR A 24 6.73 15.25 -2.06
C THR A 24 7.99 14.77 -1.35
N LEU A 25 8.95 14.30 -2.13
CA LEU A 25 10.24 13.85 -1.61
C LEU A 25 11.25 15.01 -1.51
N PRO A 26 12.09 15.06 -0.46
CA PRO A 26 12.16 14.12 0.67
C PRO A 26 11.12 14.41 1.75
N LEU A 27 10.53 13.36 2.31
CA LEU A 27 9.60 13.50 3.43
C LEU A 27 10.33 13.87 4.73
N ASN A 28 9.81 14.87 5.45
CA ASN A 28 10.30 15.19 6.78
C ASN A 28 9.72 14.21 7.83
N LEU A 29 10.27 13.00 7.87
CA LEU A 29 9.79 11.94 8.76
C LEU A 29 9.81 12.31 10.25
N PRO A 30 10.85 13.01 10.79
CA PRO A 30 10.82 13.47 12.19
C PRO A 30 9.62 14.37 12.52
N ALA A 31 9.27 15.28 11.63
CA ALA A 31 8.12 16.17 11.83
C ALA A 31 6.79 15.38 11.70
N LEU A 32 6.70 14.46 10.75
CA LEU A 32 5.54 13.59 10.56
C LEU A 32 5.33 12.66 11.76
N TYR A 33 6.40 12.06 12.28
CA TYR A 33 6.36 11.24 13.47
C TYR A 33 5.87 12.03 14.70
N LYS A 34 6.40 13.24 14.90
CA LYS A 34 5.98 14.11 16.02
C LYS A 34 4.48 14.43 15.97
N LYS A 35 3.92 14.57 14.77
CA LYS A 35 2.51 14.94 14.57
C LYS A 35 1.57 13.73 14.60
N TYR A 36 1.97 12.59 14.01
CA TYR A 36 1.11 11.44 13.75
C TYR A 36 1.52 10.15 14.48
N GLY A 37 2.63 10.18 15.22
CA GLY A 37 3.18 9.02 15.92
C GLY A 37 3.78 7.96 14.97
N TYR A 38 4.08 6.79 15.52
CA TYR A 38 4.72 5.68 14.78
C TYR A 38 3.86 5.14 13.63
N GLY A 39 2.55 5.30 13.67
CA GLY A 39 1.66 4.85 12.60
C GLY A 39 1.94 5.45 11.23
N ILE A 40 2.75 6.53 11.14
CA ILE A 40 3.14 7.12 9.86
C ILE A 40 4.08 6.20 9.05
N ILE A 41 4.81 5.29 9.70
CA ILE A 41 5.79 4.42 9.05
C ILE A 41 5.15 3.55 7.96
N ARG A 42 3.90 3.15 8.14
CA ARG A 42 3.16 2.34 7.15
C ARG A 42 2.94 3.08 5.81
N ASN A 43 2.98 4.40 5.83
CA ASN A 43 2.85 5.24 4.64
C ASN A 43 4.22 5.61 4.05
N THR A 44 5.24 4.84 4.35
CA THR A 44 6.62 5.01 3.88
C THR A 44 7.22 3.66 3.49
N PRO A 45 8.24 3.62 2.62
CA PRO A 45 8.94 2.37 2.29
C PRO A 45 9.54 1.65 3.51
N PHE A 46 9.81 2.38 4.59
CA PHE A 46 10.40 1.84 5.82
C PHE A 46 9.46 0.90 6.58
N GLY A 47 8.14 0.95 6.33
CA GLY A 47 7.22 -0.04 6.88
C GLY A 47 7.47 -1.44 6.30
N ASN A 48 7.80 -1.56 5.01
CA ASN A 48 8.21 -2.84 4.42
C ASN A 48 9.54 -3.33 5.00
N SER A 49 10.52 -2.43 5.18
CA SER A 49 11.80 -2.79 5.82
C SER A 49 11.59 -3.33 7.23
N LEU A 50 10.77 -2.65 8.03
CA LEU A 50 10.43 -3.10 9.38
C LEU A 50 9.75 -4.49 9.38
N THR A 51 8.87 -4.74 8.41
CA THR A 51 8.20 -6.04 8.24
C THR A 51 9.21 -7.14 7.93
N LEU A 52 10.15 -6.91 7.02
CA LEU A 52 11.19 -7.89 6.69
C LEU A 52 12.21 -8.08 7.83
N ASP A 53 12.53 -7.03 8.59
CA ASP A 53 13.34 -7.17 9.80
C ASP A 53 12.64 -8.00 10.87
N MET A 54 11.31 -7.83 11.04
CA MET A 54 10.51 -8.68 11.91
C MET A 54 10.47 -10.12 11.41
N ALA A 55 10.39 -10.35 10.09
CA ALA A 55 10.46 -11.68 9.50
C ALA A 55 11.80 -12.38 9.82
N LYS A 56 12.93 -11.67 9.71
CA LYS A 56 14.25 -12.20 10.11
C LYS A 56 14.28 -12.53 11.60
N ALA A 57 13.76 -11.64 12.44
CA ALA A 57 13.68 -11.87 13.88
C ALA A 57 12.80 -13.09 14.24
N ALA A 58 11.70 -13.31 13.52
CA ALA A 58 10.86 -14.49 13.69
C ALA A 58 11.60 -15.78 13.31
N ILE A 59 12.32 -15.79 12.18
CA ILE A 59 13.13 -16.93 11.75
C ILE A 59 14.17 -17.27 12.83
N ASP A 60 14.84 -16.26 13.37
CA ASP A 60 15.85 -16.47 14.43
C ASP A 60 15.22 -16.93 15.75
N GLY A 61 14.14 -16.28 16.18
CA GLY A 61 13.49 -16.53 17.46
C GLY A 61 12.78 -17.88 17.55
N GLU A 62 12.09 -18.24 16.47
CA GLU A 62 11.35 -19.51 16.38
C GLU A 62 12.17 -20.64 15.75
N GLN A 63 13.42 -20.37 15.36
CA GLN A 63 14.34 -21.32 14.73
C GLN A 63 13.79 -21.96 13.44
N LEU A 64 13.06 -21.15 12.63
CA LEU A 64 12.43 -21.66 11.40
C LEU A 64 13.49 -22.18 10.43
N GLY A 65 13.24 -23.37 9.88
CA GLY A 65 14.13 -24.08 8.97
C GLY A 65 15.37 -24.66 9.63
N ALA A 66 15.37 -24.86 10.96
CA ALA A 66 16.50 -25.41 11.70
C ALA A 66 16.46 -26.93 11.87
N ASP A 67 15.34 -27.57 11.58
CA ASP A 67 15.15 -29.02 11.68
C ASP A 67 14.58 -29.62 10.39
N ASP A 68 14.15 -30.89 10.42
CA ASP A 68 13.62 -31.61 9.26
C ASP A 68 12.10 -31.40 9.03
N GLU A 69 11.44 -30.65 9.90
CA GLU A 69 10.01 -30.32 9.75
C GLU A 69 9.83 -29.09 8.85
N THR A 70 8.72 -29.05 8.12
CA THR A 70 8.45 -27.95 7.22
C THR A 70 7.77 -26.78 7.93
N ASP A 71 8.45 -25.64 7.98
CA ASP A 71 7.91 -24.40 8.48
C ASP A 71 7.22 -23.56 7.39
N LEU A 72 6.28 -22.72 7.77
CA LEU A 72 5.63 -21.73 6.91
C LEU A 72 5.75 -20.35 7.54
N LEU A 73 6.35 -19.42 6.81
CA LEU A 73 6.38 -18.01 7.18
C LEU A 73 5.62 -17.17 6.13
N ALA A 74 4.53 -16.52 6.55
CA ALA A 74 3.79 -15.57 5.73
C ALA A 74 4.19 -14.13 6.09
N VAL A 75 4.61 -13.36 5.08
CA VAL A 75 5.08 -11.97 5.26
C VAL A 75 4.26 -11.05 4.37
N SER A 76 3.66 -10.00 4.96
CA SER A 76 2.87 -9.01 4.24
C SER A 76 3.56 -7.64 4.20
N CYS A 77 4.03 -7.23 3.02
CA CYS A 77 4.66 -5.93 2.78
C CYS A 77 3.61 -4.85 2.47
N SER A 78 2.69 -4.61 3.40
CA SER A 78 1.48 -3.80 3.22
C SER A 78 1.75 -2.30 2.99
N SER A 79 2.95 -1.78 3.29
CA SER A 79 3.26 -0.36 3.06
C SER A 79 3.19 0.01 1.58
N THR A 80 3.49 -0.91 0.68
CA THR A 80 3.38 -0.72 -0.78
C THR A 80 1.94 -0.36 -1.18
N ASP A 81 0.96 -1.09 -0.63
CA ASP A 81 -0.45 -0.85 -0.85
C ASP A 81 -0.90 0.49 -0.26
N TYR A 82 -0.55 0.77 1.01
CA TYR A 82 -0.89 2.05 1.65
C TYR A 82 -0.36 3.26 0.89
N ILE A 83 0.84 3.19 0.33
CA ILE A 83 1.42 4.27 -0.47
C ILE A 83 0.68 4.39 -1.79
N GLY A 84 0.48 3.28 -2.50
CA GLY A 84 -0.25 3.25 -3.77
C GLY A 84 -1.67 3.83 -3.67
N HIS A 85 -2.39 3.51 -2.60
CA HIS A 85 -3.72 4.09 -2.31
C HIS A 85 -3.67 5.59 -2.04
N GLN A 86 -2.61 6.10 -1.44
CA GLN A 86 -2.49 7.51 -1.08
C GLN A 86 -2.08 8.38 -2.27
N VAL A 87 -1.05 7.99 -2.97
CA VAL A 87 -0.42 8.85 -3.99
C VAL A 87 -0.69 8.38 -5.42
N GLY A 88 -1.13 7.14 -5.59
CA GLY A 88 -1.42 6.57 -6.90
C GLY A 88 -0.25 5.79 -7.49
N THR A 89 -0.55 5.05 -8.58
CA THR A 89 0.36 4.07 -9.19
C THR A 89 1.54 4.69 -9.94
N HIS A 90 1.44 5.95 -10.35
CA HIS A 90 2.46 6.65 -11.13
C HIS A 90 3.28 7.65 -10.31
N ALA A 91 3.02 7.75 -9.02
CA ALA A 91 3.76 8.66 -8.13
C ALA A 91 5.21 8.21 -7.95
N ILE A 92 6.11 9.17 -7.79
CA ILE A 92 7.53 8.90 -7.53
C ILE A 92 7.73 8.14 -6.21
N GLU A 93 6.87 8.38 -5.21
CA GLU A 93 6.86 7.66 -3.94
C GLU A 93 6.52 6.18 -4.11
N THR A 94 5.63 5.88 -5.05
CA THR A 94 5.28 4.49 -5.38
C THR A 94 6.47 3.81 -6.05
N GLU A 95 7.09 4.44 -7.04
CA GLU A 95 8.29 3.92 -7.70
C GLU A 95 9.45 3.73 -6.70
N ASP A 96 9.75 4.73 -5.84
CA ASP A 96 10.76 4.62 -4.78
C ASP A 96 10.46 3.45 -3.84
N THR A 97 9.20 3.24 -3.51
CA THR A 97 8.78 2.14 -2.64
C THR A 97 9.08 0.78 -3.26
N TYR A 98 8.77 0.58 -4.54
CA TYR A 98 9.07 -0.67 -5.24
C TYR A 98 10.57 -0.90 -5.38
N LEU A 99 11.34 0.13 -5.73
CA LEU A 99 12.80 0.02 -5.83
C LEU A 99 13.47 -0.33 -4.50
N ARG A 100 12.94 0.18 -3.39
CA ARG A 100 13.42 -0.17 -2.05
C ARG A 100 12.97 -1.55 -1.62
N LEU A 101 11.74 -1.93 -1.95
CA LEU A 101 11.21 -3.27 -1.65
C LEU A 101 12.01 -4.34 -2.38
N ASP A 102 12.35 -4.13 -3.65
CA ASP A 102 13.20 -5.05 -4.43
C ASP A 102 14.53 -5.31 -3.73
N LYS A 103 15.22 -4.24 -3.31
CA LYS A 103 16.47 -4.36 -2.55
C LYS A 103 16.28 -5.07 -1.22
N ALA A 104 15.22 -4.73 -0.49
CA ALA A 104 14.95 -5.35 0.81
C ALA A 104 14.61 -6.84 0.68
N ILE A 105 13.93 -7.25 -0.39
CA ILE A 105 13.69 -8.67 -0.72
C ILE A 105 15.01 -9.36 -1.08
N ALA A 106 15.87 -8.74 -1.88
CA ALA A 106 17.18 -9.30 -2.21
C ALA A 106 18.03 -9.55 -0.96
N ASP A 107 18.05 -8.59 -0.01
CA ASP A 107 18.72 -8.73 1.28
C ASP A 107 18.09 -9.83 2.14
N PHE A 108 16.76 -9.96 2.10
CA PHE A 108 16.06 -11.02 2.83
C PHE A 108 16.37 -12.41 2.24
N LEU A 109 16.40 -12.55 0.92
CA LEU A 109 16.80 -13.81 0.26
C LEU A 109 18.24 -14.19 0.59
N SER A 110 19.15 -13.21 0.60
CA SER A 110 20.54 -13.42 1.01
C SER A 110 20.67 -13.87 2.48
N TYR A 111 19.81 -13.33 3.35
CA TYR A 111 19.71 -13.78 4.73
C TYR A 111 19.22 -15.24 4.81
N LEU A 112 18.17 -15.60 4.03
CA LEU A 112 17.68 -16.99 3.98
C LEU A 112 18.74 -17.96 3.46
N ASP A 113 19.48 -17.59 2.42
CA ASP A 113 20.60 -18.40 1.90
C ASP A 113 21.63 -18.72 2.98
N THR A 114 21.90 -17.76 3.88
CA THR A 114 22.87 -17.90 4.95
C THR A 114 22.30 -18.65 6.15
N LYS A 115 21.05 -18.40 6.52
CA LYS A 115 20.44 -18.89 7.75
C LYS A 115 19.84 -20.29 7.59
N VAL A 116 19.07 -20.50 6.53
CA VAL A 116 18.36 -21.76 6.24
C VAL A 116 19.18 -22.65 5.30
N GLY A 117 19.94 -22.02 4.43
CA GLY A 117 20.76 -22.70 3.42
C GLY A 117 20.13 -22.65 2.04
N LYS A 118 20.97 -22.38 1.06
CA LYS A 118 20.56 -22.29 -0.34
C LYS A 118 19.98 -23.63 -0.81
N GLY A 119 18.75 -23.57 -1.33
CA GLY A 119 18.01 -24.75 -1.82
C GLY A 119 17.17 -25.46 -0.75
N ASN A 120 17.20 -25.02 0.51
CA ASN A 120 16.40 -25.58 1.61
C ASN A 120 15.11 -24.80 1.87
N TYR A 121 14.79 -23.81 1.06
CA TYR A 121 13.56 -23.05 1.19
C TYR A 121 12.92 -22.77 -0.19
N LEU A 122 11.62 -22.56 -0.18
CA LEU A 122 10.83 -22.12 -1.34
C LEU A 122 10.21 -20.77 -1.03
N VAL A 123 10.36 -19.80 -1.94
CA VAL A 123 9.69 -18.50 -1.86
C VAL A 123 8.72 -18.35 -3.02
N PHE A 124 7.54 -17.88 -2.74
CA PHE A 124 6.60 -17.39 -3.75
C PHE A 124 6.05 -16.04 -3.32
N LEU A 125 5.77 -15.19 -4.29
CA LEU A 125 5.23 -13.86 -4.11
C LEU A 125 3.88 -13.78 -4.79
N SER A 126 2.91 -13.19 -4.11
CA SER A 126 1.59 -12.87 -4.67
C SER A 126 1.12 -11.50 -4.19
N ALA A 127 0.11 -10.98 -4.83
CA ALA A 127 -0.64 -9.82 -4.35
C ALA A 127 -2.10 -10.23 -4.16
N ASP A 128 -2.81 -9.56 -3.26
CA ASP A 128 -4.25 -9.71 -3.01
C ASP A 128 -5.06 -9.07 -4.15
N HIS A 129 -4.56 -7.98 -4.74
CA HIS A 129 -5.14 -7.30 -5.89
C HIS A 129 -4.08 -6.49 -6.67
N GLY A 130 -4.47 -6.02 -7.86
CA GLY A 130 -3.72 -5.01 -8.61
C GLY A 130 -4.11 -3.59 -8.18
N ALA A 131 -3.37 -2.59 -8.67
CA ALA A 131 -3.66 -1.20 -8.41
C ALA A 131 -4.25 -0.50 -9.64
N MET A 132 -5.29 0.33 -9.44
CA MET A 132 -5.91 1.11 -10.50
C MET A 132 -5.20 2.43 -10.71
N ASN A 133 -5.13 2.85 -11.97
CA ASN A 133 -4.70 4.20 -12.30
C ASN A 133 -5.72 5.25 -11.81
N ASN A 134 -5.23 6.42 -11.42
CA ASN A 134 -6.09 7.55 -11.12
C ASN A 134 -6.98 7.89 -12.33
N ALA A 135 -8.28 8.08 -12.12
CA ALA A 135 -9.23 8.34 -13.21
C ALA A 135 -8.88 9.58 -14.02
N ARG A 136 -8.43 10.66 -13.37
CA ARG A 136 -8.02 11.90 -14.03
C ARG A 136 -6.75 11.68 -14.87
N PHE A 137 -5.78 10.93 -14.38
CA PHE A 137 -4.59 10.55 -15.13
C PHE A 137 -4.94 9.83 -16.46
N LEU A 138 -5.97 8.97 -16.44
CA LEU A 138 -6.47 8.28 -17.62
C LEU A 138 -7.22 9.24 -18.56
N GLN A 139 -8.08 10.10 -18.00
CA GLN A 139 -8.86 11.08 -18.77
C GLN A 139 -7.97 12.05 -19.54
N ASP A 140 -6.89 12.55 -18.93
CA ASP A 140 -5.93 13.45 -19.57
C ASP A 140 -5.18 12.77 -20.72
N ARG A 141 -5.15 11.43 -20.72
CA ARG A 141 -4.63 10.59 -21.81
C ARG A 141 -5.71 10.11 -22.77
N ARG A 142 -6.92 10.70 -22.69
CA ARG A 142 -8.10 10.35 -23.52
C ARG A 142 -8.53 8.89 -23.38
N ILE A 143 -8.24 8.27 -22.24
CA ILE A 143 -8.72 6.94 -21.89
C ILE A 143 -10.03 7.11 -21.11
N PRO A 144 -11.14 6.47 -21.52
CA PRO A 144 -12.40 6.56 -20.78
C PRO A 144 -12.23 6.05 -19.35
N ALA A 145 -12.42 6.92 -18.39
CA ALA A 145 -12.34 6.61 -16.96
C ALA A 145 -13.25 7.55 -16.17
N GLY A 146 -13.62 7.13 -14.97
CA GLY A 146 -14.43 7.93 -14.06
C GLY A 146 -14.25 7.48 -12.62
N SER A 147 -14.62 8.36 -11.72
CA SER A 147 -14.76 8.08 -10.31
C SER A 147 -16.20 8.30 -9.86
N TRP A 148 -16.61 7.69 -8.80
CA TRP A 148 -17.91 7.90 -8.21
C TRP A 148 -17.77 8.24 -6.72
N ASP A 149 -18.69 9.08 -6.24
CA ASP A 149 -18.72 9.49 -4.85
C ASP A 149 -19.67 8.55 -4.06
N ALA A 150 -19.11 7.75 -3.17
CA ALA A 150 -19.85 6.82 -2.34
C ALA A 150 -20.95 7.52 -1.50
N LYS A 151 -20.72 8.74 -1.03
CA LYS A 151 -21.71 9.51 -0.27
C LYS A 151 -22.87 9.97 -1.17
N ALA A 152 -22.58 10.41 -2.38
CA ALA A 152 -23.58 10.78 -3.36
C ALA A 152 -24.45 9.58 -3.78
N VAL A 153 -23.83 8.40 -3.93
CA VAL A 153 -24.54 7.15 -4.23
C VAL A 153 -25.42 6.74 -3.04
N ALA A 154 -24.90 6.74 -1.82
CA ALA A 154 -25.71 6.44 -0.62
C ALA A 154 -26.92 7.36 -0.49
N LYS A 155 -26.71 8.67 -0.71
CA LYS A 155 -27.78 9.67 -0.71
C LYS A 155 -28.83 9.37 -1.78
N LYS A 156 -28.41 9.05 -3.01
CA LYS A 156 -29.31 8.73 -4.10
C LYS A 156 -30.11 7.45 -3.83
N LEU A 157 -29.49 6.43 -3.28
CA LEU A 157 -30.16 5.19 -2.88
C LEU A 157 -31.21 5.46 -1.80
N ASN A 158 -30.87 6.23 -0.76
CA ASN A 158 -31.85 6.59 0.27
C ASN A 158 -33.02 7.41 -0.28
N GLN A 159 -32.80 8.31 -1.25
CA GLN A 159 -33.89 9.03 -1.92
C GLN A 159 -34.84 8.08 -2.66
N VAL A 160 -34.36 7.02 -3.28
CA VAL A 160 -35.22 6.02 -3.94
C VAL A 160 -35.95 5.19 -2.88
N LEU A 161 -35.24 4.69 -1.88
CA LEU A 161 -35.80 3.84 -0.83
C LEU A 161 -36.84 4.57 0.03
N SER A 162 -36.71 5.86 0.26
CA SER A 162 -37.68 6.66 1.04
C SER A 162 -39.06 6.75 0.35
N GLN A 163 -39.17 6.47 -0.94
CA GLN A 163 -40.47 6.41 -1.63
C GLN A 163 -41.25 5.14 -1.25
N GLU A 164 -40.53 4.04 -1.00
CA GLU A 164 -41.13 2.76 -0.61
C GLU A 164 -41.21 2.58 0.91
N TYR A 165 -40.28 3.22 1.63
CA TYR A 165 -40.13 3.09 3.09
C TYR A 165 -40.04 4.47 3.77
N PRO A 166 -41.11 5.29 3.75
CA PRO A 166 -41.05 6.69 4.18
C PRO A 166 -40.69 6.88 5.66
N ASP A 167 -41.02 5.90 6.50
CA ASP A 167 -40.79 5.96 7.95
C ASP A 167 -39.45 5.35 8.39
N ALA A 168 -38.67 4.78 7.48
CA ALA A 168 -37.46 4.03 7.83
C ALA A 168 -36.21 4.94 8.02
N GLY A 169 -36.30 6.23 7.67
CA GLY A 169 -35.12 7.11 7.64
C GLY A 169 -34.07 6.65 6.61
N ASP A 170 -32.79 6.99 6.86
CA ASP A 170 -31.72 6.54 5.98
C ASP A 170 -31.40 5.06 6.20
N ILE A 171 -31.76 4.23 5.21
CA ILE A 171 -31.53 2.77 5.21
C ILE A 171 -30.09 2.45 4.84
N VAL A 172 -29.55 3.11 3.81
CA VAL A 172 -28.16 2.94 3.37
C VAL A 172 -27.26 3.84 4.22
N LYS A 173 -26.49 3.23 5.11
CA LYS A 173 -25.57 3.96 6.00
C LYS A 173 -24.21 4.21 5.35
N THR A 174 -23.72 3.26 4.56
CA THR A 174 -22.40 3.32 3.93
C THR A 174 -22.44 2.59 2.60
N VAL A 175 -21.72 3.14 1.63
CA VAL A 175 -21.34 2.47 0.40
C VAL A 175 -19.82 2.45 0.38
N MET A 176 -19.23 1.28 0.19
CA MET A 176 -17.79 1.12 0.17
C MET A 176 -17.28 0.96 -1.27
N ASN A 177 -16.16 1.59 -1.56
CA ASN A 177 -15.39 1.36 -2.77
C ASN A 177 -14.33 0.30 -2.44
N TYR A 178 -14.26 -0.73 -3.23
CA TYR A 178 -13.17 -1.70 -3.23
C TYR A 178 -12.36 -1.55 -4.51
#